data_a3335f1babf6c088d0c3a3881ad0b18b
#
_entry.id   a3335f1babf6c088d0c3a3881ad0b18b
#
_cell.length_a   1.000
_cell.length_b   1.000
_cell.length_c   1.000
_cell.angle_alpha   90.00
_cell.angle_beta   90.00
_cell.angle_gamma   90.00
#
_symmetry.space_group_name_H-M   'P 1'
#
loop_
_entity.id
_entity.type
_entity.pdbx_description
1 polymer ?
#
loop_
_entity_poly.entity_id
_entity_poly.type
_entity_poly.pdbx_seq_one_letter_code
_entity_poly.pdbx_strand_id
1 'polypeptide(L)'
;VRRGEVVGIAGMMSAGRTKFAMRLFGWAWGRNISGQVRIDGREADLSSVTAAIDAGLAYVTEDRKQFGLILADDVRKNISLASLDRVASRGVIDDVRELKAASDYRARMRIRCSDVYQEAGQLSGGNQQKVVLSKWLMTDPKVLILDEPTRGIDFGAKYEIYCIINE
;
A
#
# COMPACT_ATOMS: atom_id res chain seq x y z
N VAL A 1 -15.58 -10.51 3.33
CA VAL A 1 -14.47 -10.94 2.44
C VAL A 1 -13.86 -12.21 3.02
N ARG A 2 -13.69 -13.23 2.21
CA ARG A 2 -13.08 -14.50 2.60
C ARG A 2 -11.57 -14.48 2.27
N ARG A 3 -10.82 -15.38 2.88
CA ARG A 3 -9.39 -15.52 2.56
C ARG A 3 -9.20 -15.93 1.09
N GLY A 4 -8.36 -15.20 0.34
CA GLY A 4 -8.14 -15.40 -1.09
C GLY A 4 -9.24 -14.87 -2.00
N GLU A 5 -10.24 -14.17 -1.44
CA GLU A 5 -11.34 -13.59 -2.22
C GLU A 5 -11.00 -12.17 -2.65
N VAL A 6 -11.26 -11.86 -3.93
CA VAL A 6 -11.21 -10.49 -4.47
C VAL A 6 -12.64 -9.97 -4.57
N VAL A 7 -12.95 -8.90 -3.83
CA VAL A 7 -14.27 -8.26 -3.83
C VAL A 7 -14.18 -6.90 -4.49
N GLY A 8 -14.98 -6.68 -5.54
CA GLY A 8 -15.10 -5.39 -6.21
C GLY A 8 -16.22 -4.54 -5.62
N ILE A 9 -15.91 -3.29 -5.27
CA ILE A 9 -16.91 -2.30 -4.84
C ILE A 9 -17.13 -1.33 -6.00
N ALA A 10 -18.24 -1.50 -6.72
CA ALA A 10 -18.62 -0.63 -7.82
C ALA A 10 -19.47 0.57 -7.35
N GLY A 11 -19.37 1.69 -8.06
CA GLY A 11 -20.15 2.88 -7.78
C GLY A 11 -19.67 4.08 -8.59
N MET A 12 -20.48 5.13 -8.65
CA MET A 12 -20.10 6.39 -9.31
C MET A 12 -18.93 7.07 -8.59
N MET A 13 -18.18 7.95 -9.25
CA MET A 13 -17.02 8.66 -8.67
C MET A 13 -17.38 9.41 -7.37
N SER A 14 -18.61 9.90 -7.23
CA SER A 14 -19.10 10.61 -6.04
C SER A 14 -19.72 9.72 -4.97
N ALA A 15 -19.75 8.40 -5.15
CA ALA A 15 -20.43 7.45 -4.23
C ALA A 15 -19.73 7.28 -2.88
N GLY A 16 -18.56 7.93 -2.66
CA GLY A 16 -17.86 7.92 -1.38
C GLY A 16 -16.98 6.69 -1.14
N ARG A 17 -16.64 5.91 -2.18
CA ARG A 17 -15.79 4.71 -2.07
C ARG A 17 -14.45 5.01 -1.41
N THR A 18 -13.72 6.03 -1.88
CA THR A 18 -12.45 6.49 -1.29
C THR A 18 -12.60 6.87 0.19
N LYS A 19 -13.67 7.61 0.53
CA LYS A 19 -13.94 7.99 1.93
C LYS A 19 -14.20 6.77 2.82
N PHE A 20 -14.91 5.79 2.29
CA PHE A 20 -15.15 4.52 2.97
C PHE A 20 -13.85 3.75 3.19
N ALA A 21 -13.00 3.61 2.16
CA ALA A 21 -11.70 2.96 2.24
C ALA A 21 -10.77 3.66 3.24
N MET A 22 -10.66 4.99 3.16
CA MET A 22 -9.88 5.79 4.09
C MET A 22 -10.36 5.62 5.54
N ARG A 23 -11.68 5.53 5.75
CA ARG A 23 -12.24 5.34 7.10
C ARG A 23 -11.92 3.96 7.64
N LEU A 24 -12.02 2.91 6.83
CA LEU A 24 -11.62 1.56 7.22
C LEU A 24 -10.13 1.50 7.57
N PHE A 25 -9.31 2.34 6.93
CA PHE A 25 -7.88 2.42 7.18
C PHE A 25 -7.48 3.37 8.33
N GLY A 26 -8.43 3.74 9.20
CA GLY A 26 -8.15 4.53 10.41
C GLY A 26 -8.00 6.04 10.18
N TRP A 27 -8.34 6.55 8.98
CA TRP A 27 -8.33 7.99 8.74
C TRP A 27 -9.61 8.64 9.26
N ALA A 28 -9.48 9.78 9.96
CA ALA A 28 -10.60 10.46 10.60
C ALA A 28 -11.50 11.21 9.59
N TRP A 29 -12.26 10.47 8.78
CA TRP A 29 -13.26 11.02 7.87
C TRP A 29 -14.68 10.66 8.31
N GLY A 30 -15.57 11.65 8.27
CA GLY A 30 -17.00 11.46 8.51
C GLY A 30 -17.46 11.87 9.92
N ARG A 31 -18.79 12.02 10.05
CA ARG A 31 -19.48 12.29 11.31
C ARG A 31 -20.42 11.11 11.61
N ASN A 32 -20.65 10.83 12.90
CA ASN A 32 -21.58 9.77 13.35
C ASN A 32 -21.25 8.39 12.76
N ILE A 33 -19.99 7.99 12.85
CA ILE A 33 -19.52 6.71 12.33
C ILE A 33 -19.91 5.63 13.31
N SER A 34 -20.60 4.59 12.81
CA SER A 34 -20.98 3.41 13.56
C SER A 34 -20.72 2.14 12.73
N GLY A 35 -20.57 1.02 13.39
CA GLY A 35 -20.29 -0.28 12.78
C GLY A 35 -19.10 -0.96 13.43
N GLN A 36 -18.97 -2.25 13.16
CA GLN A 36 -17.86 -3.07 13.64
C GLN A 36 -17.16 -3.72 12.46
N VAL A 37 -15.84 -3.75 12.52
CA VAL A 37 -15.01 -4.49 11.57
C VAL A 37 -14.36 -5.64 12.32
N ARG A 38 -14.42 -6.83 11.74
CA ARG A 38 -13.76 -8.02 12.30
C ARG A 38 -12.77 -8.59 11.31
N ILE A 39 -11.58 -8.91 11.80
CA ILE A 39 -10.53 -9.60 11.05
C ILE A 39 -10.22 -10.90 11.78
N ASP A 40 -10.30 -12.02 11.07
CA ASP A 40 -10.16 -13.37 11.67
C ASP A 40 -11.11 -13.59 12.86
N GLY A 41 -12.34 -13.06 12.78
CA GLY A 41 -13.37 -13.19 13.83
C GLY A 41 -13.18 -12.28 15.06
N ARG A 42 -12.09 -11.53 15.14
CA ARG A 42 -11.82 -10.58 16.24
C ARG A 42 -12.15 -9.16 15.80
N GLU A 43 -12.69 -8.37 16.72
CA GLU A 43 -12.92 -6.96 16.47
C GLU A 43 -11.58 -6.25 16.24
N ALA A 44 -11.49 -5.48 15.15
CA ALA A 44 -10.29 -4.74 14.77
C ALA A 44 -10.39 -3.30 15.28
N ASP A 45 -9.34 -2.84 15.94
CA ASP A 45 -9.18 -1.42 16.24
C ASP A 45 -8.75 -0.68 14.97
N LEU A 46 -9.59 0.24 14.52
CA LEU A 46 -9.37 1.08 13.35
C LEU A 46 -9.40 2.58 13.74
N SER A 47 -9.02 2.89 14.98
CA SER A 47 -9.03 4.26 15.50
C SER A 47 -7.92 5.14 14.89
N SER A 48 -6.88 4.52 14.34
CA SER A 48 -5.76 5.19 13.68
C SER A 48 -5.20 4.36 12.53
N VAL A 49 -4.40 4.99 11.66
CA VAL A 49 -3.68 4.29 10.58
C VAL A 49 -2.74 3.21 11.14
N THR A 50 -2.03 3.51 12.23
CA THR A 50 -1.15 2.53 12.88
C THR A 50 -1.94 1.32 13.38
N ALA A 51 -3.06 1.55 14.09
CA ALA A 51 -3.92 0.48 14.57
C ALA A 51 -4.49 -0.37 13.43
N ALA A 52 -4.85 0.25 12.29
CA ALA A 52 -5.32 -0.47 11.12
C ALA A 52 -4.22 -1.35 10.50
N ILE A 53 -2.97 -0.86 10.43
CA ILE A 53 -1.81 -1.66 9.98
C ILE A 53 -1.58 -2.83 10.93
N ASP A 54 -1.58 -2.60 12.23
CA ASP A 54 -1.40 -3.63 13.26
C ASP A 54 -2.50 -4.69 13.22
N ALA A 55 -3.73 -4.29 12.86
CA ALA A 55 -4.84 -5.21 12.62
C ALA A 55 -4.68 -6.04 11.33
N GLY A 56 -3.72 -5.70 10.49
CA GLY A 56 -3.42 -6.39 9.23
C GLY A 56 -4.11 -5.80 8.00
N LEU A 57 -4.51 -4.52 8.03
CA LEU A 57 -5.01 -3.81 6.87
C LEU A 57 -3.89 -3.09 6.13
N ALA A 58 -4.00 -3.03 4.82
CA ALA A 58 -3.20 -2.15 3.97
C ALA A 58 -4.10 -1.41 2.98
N TYR A 59 -3.71 -0.19 2.61
CA TYR A 59 -4.51 0.66 1.75
C TYR A 59 -3.68 1.33 0.66
N VAL A 60 -3.90 0.93 -0.58
CA VAL A 60 -3.35 1.57 -1.77
C VAL A 60 -4.29 2.69 -2.20
N THR A 61 -3.83 3.92 -2.07
CA THR A 61 -4.62 5.13 -2.31
C THR A 61 -4.80 5.42 -3.80
N GLU A 62 -5.89 6.09 -4.16
CA GLU A 62 -6.15 6.57 -5.52
C GLU A 62 -5.06 7.54 -6.01
N ASP A 63 -4.62 8.48 -5.16
CA ASP A 63 -3.55 9.43 -5.45
C ASP A 63 -2.22 8.99 -4.83
N ARG A 64 -1.45 8.22 -5.61
CA ARG A 64 -0.13 7.73 -5.18
C ARG A 64 0.89 8.84 -4.94
N LYS A 65 0.77 9.99 -5.66
CA LYS A 65 1.73 11.08 -5.56
C LYS A 65 1.54 11.90 -4.29
N GLN A 66 0.29 12.09 -3.85
CA GLN A 66 -0.03 12.87 -2.67
C GLN A 66 -0.01 12.03 -1.39
N PHE A 67 -0.47 10.77 -1.45
CA PHE A 67 -0.68 9.94 -0.26
C PHE A 67 0.07 8.61 -0.28
N GLY A 68 0.57 8.21 -1.44
CA GLY A 68 1.19 6.90 -1.63
C GLY A 68 2.70 6.89 -1.46
N LEU A 69 3.40 7.94 -1.89
CA LEU A 69 4.86 8.00 -1.98
C LEU A 69 5.41 9.33 -1.43
N ILE A 70 6.64 9.29 -0.94
CA ILE A 70 7.48 10.46 -0.75
C ILE A 70 8.34 10.56 -2.01
N LEU A 71 7.90 11.42 -2.97
CA LEU A 71 8.50 11.49 -4.31
C LEU A 71 9.98 11.90 -4.31
N ALA A 72 10.40 12.70 -3.33
CA ALA A 72 11.79 13.16 -3.16
C ALA A 72 12.70 12.09 -2.50
N ASP A 73 12.11 11.06 -1.92
CA ASP A 73 12.86 9.95 -1.35
C ASP A 73 13.08 8.82 -2.38
N ASP A 74 14.07 8.00 -2.11
CA ASP A 74 14.42 6.86 -2.95
C ASP A 74 13.40 5.71 -2.85
N VAL A 75 13.50 4.77 -3.79
CA VAL A 75 12.63 3.58 -3.85
C VAL A 75 12.75 2.75 -2.58
N ARG A 76 13.96 2.59 -2.02
CA ARG A 76 14.25 1.81 -0.82
C ARG A 76 13.45 2.31 0.38
N LYS A 77 13.57 3.59 0.69
CA LYS A 77 12.87 4.23 1.81
C LYS A 77 11.35 4.20 1.62
N ASN A 78 10.87 4.41 0.40
CA ASN A 78 9.45 4.31 0.11
C ASN A 78 8.90 2.90 0.35
N ILE A 79 9.65 1.85 0.04
CA ILE A 79 9.23 0.46 0.26
C ILE A 79 9.17 0.14 1.75
N SER A 80 10.15 0.55 2.54
CA SER A 80 10.23 0.24 3.99
C SER A 80 9.32 1.09 4.86
N LEU A 81 8.84 2.24 4.35
CA LEU A 81 8.18 3.30 5.11
C LEU A 81 7.03 2.83 6.02
N ALA A 82 6.23 1.87 5.58
CA ALA A 82 5.07 1.37 6.33
C ALA A 82 5.40 0.22 7.30
N SER A 83 6.66 -0.21 7.35
CA SER A 83 7.10 -1.37 8.15
C SER A 83 8.56 -1.22 8.59
N LEU A 84 8.91 -0.03 9.11
CA LEU A 84 10.28 0.29 9.55
C LEU A 84 10.80 -0.64 10.65
N ASP A 85 9.93 -1.15 11.50
CA ASP A 85 10.23 -2.13 12.53
C ASP A 85 10.86 -3.43 11.97
N ARG A 86 10.51 -3.81 10.74
CA ARG A 86 11.07 -5.00 10.07
C ARG A 86 12.51 -4.82 9.62
N VAL A 87 12.93 -3.59 9.41
CA VAL A 87 14.29 -3.22 8.98
C VAL A 87 15.07 -2.48 10.05
N ALA A 88 14.49 -2.27 11.23
CA ALA A 88 15.15 -1.64 12.37
C ALA A 88 15.66 -2.67 13.40
N SER A 89 16.71 -2.29 14.11
CA SER A 89 17.20 -3.00 15.27
C SER A 89 17.39 -2.01 16.42
N ARG A 90 16.72 -2.24 17.55
CA ARG A 90 16.75 -1.33 18.71
C ARG A 90 16.41 0.12 18.38
N GLY A 91 15.44 0.34 17.47
CA GLY A 91 15.01 1.67 17.06
C GLY A 91 15.89 2.37 16.03
N VAL A 92 16.93 1.71 15.53
CA VAL A 92 17.81 2.21 14.47
C VAL A 92 17.60 1.38 13.21
N ILE A 93 17.43 2.04 12.07
CA ILE A 93 17.29 1.37 10.77
C ILE A 93 18.61 0.69 10.42
N ASP A 94 18.53 -0.59 10.05
CA ASP A 94 19.64 -1.37 9.55
C ASP A 94 19.67 -1.24 8.02
N ASP A 95 20.60 -0.45 7.51
CA ASP A 95 20.75 -0.16 6.08
C ASP A 95 20.90 -1.44 5.22
N VAL A 96 21.54 -2.48 5.74
CA VAL A 96 21.73 -3.74 5.01
C VAL A 96 20.42 -4.49 4.88
N ARG A 97 19.64 -4.56 5.95
CA ARG A 97 18.31 -5.19 5.93
C ARG A 97 17.35 -4.41 5.04
N GLU A 98 17.35 -3.09 5.15
CA GLU A 98 16.50 -2.24 4.32
C GLU A 98 16.85 -2.37 2.84
N LEU A 99 18.14 -2.33 2.48
CA LEU A 99 18.62 -2.53 1.12
C LEU A 99 18.20 -3.89 0.57
N LYS A 100 18.37 -4.94 1.37
CA LYS A 100 17.98 -6.29 0.98
C LYS A 100 16.48 -6.38 0.71
N ALA A 101 15.65 -5.91 1.64
CA ALA A 101 14.19 -5.92 1.50
C ALA A 101 13.75 -5.16 0.24
N ALA A 102 14.27 -3.96 0.02
CA ALA A 102 13.95 -3.17 -1.16
C ALA A 102 14.38 -3.85 -2.47
N SER A 103 15.56 -4.50 -2.48
CA SER A 103 16.05 -5.23 -3.64
C SER A 103 15.19 -6.45 -3.95
N ASP A 104 14.75 -7.19 -2.92
CA ASP A 104 13.86 -8.34 -3.05
C ASP A 104 12.50 -7.90 -3.63
N TYR A 105 11.91 -6.80 -3.12
CA TYR A 105 10.66 -6.26 -3.67
C TYR A 105 10.83 -5.68 -5.06
N ARG A 106 11.95 -5.01 -5.36
CA ARG A 106 12.26 -4.54 -6.73
C ARG A 106 12.22 -5.70 -7.72
N ALA A 107 12.85 -6.81 -7.39
CA ALA A 107 12.89 -8.00 -8.23
C ALA A 107 11.50 -8.66 -8.35
N ARG A 108 10.83 -8.92 -7.21
CA ARG A 108 9.51 -9.55 -7.15
C ARG A 108 8.46 -8.79 -7.94
N MET A 109 8.40 -7.46 -7.78
CA MET A 109 7.43 -6.59 -8.43
C MET A 109 7.89 -6.11 -9.81
N ARG A 110 9.08 -6.53 -10.26
CA ARG A 110 9.67 -6.11 -11.55
C ARG A 110 9.67 -4.58 -11.69
N ILE A 111 10.14 -3.87 -10.63
CA ILE A 111 10.23 -2.41 -10.65
C ILE A 111 11.40 -2.01 -11.55
N ARG A 112 11.11 -1.24 -12.60
CA ARG A 112 12.12 -0.72 -13.51
C ARG A 112 12.67 0.59 -12.97
N CYS A 113 13.81 0.52 -12.32
CA CYS A 113 14.62 1.64 -11.85
C CYS A 113 16.12 1.29 -12.06
N SER A 114 16.98 2.29 -12.11
CA SER A 114 18.44 2.08 -12.23
C SER A 114 18.94 1.25 -11.04
N ASP A 115 18.59 1.68 -9.85
CA ASP A 115 18.82 0.99 -8.58
C ASP A 115 17.75 1.41 -7.56
N VAL A 116 17.81 0.88 -6.33
CA VAL A 116 16.84 1.21 -5.27
C VAL A 116 17.06 2.58 -4.63
N TYR A 117 18.15 3.26 -4.95
CA TYR A 117 18.47 4.62 -4.48
C TYR A 117 17.91 5.69 -5.43
N GLN A 118 17.35 5.29 -6.59
CA GLN A 118 16.69 6.23 -7.49
C GLN A 118 15.47 6.85 -6.80
N GLU A 119 15.30 8.17 -6.95
CA GLU A 119 14.13 8.90 -6.43
C GLU A 119 12.83 8.36 -7.05
N ALA A 120 11.83 8.12 -6.19
CA ALA A 120 10.53 7.60 -6.63
C ALA A 120 9.82 8.55 -7.61
N GLY A 121 10.07 9.87 -7.50
CA GLY A 121 9.51 10.89 -8.40
C GLY A 121 9.95 10.74 -9.85
N GLN A 122 11.11 10.15 -10.12
CA GLN A 122 11.67 9.96 -11.45
C GLN A 122 11.15 8.70 -12.16
N LEU A 123 10.41 7.86 -11.46
CA LEU A 123 9.85 6.64 -12.02
C LEU A 123 8.62 6.92 -12.88
N SER A 124 8.38 6.04 -13.88
CA SER A 124 7.09 6.02 -14.58
C SER A 124 5.93 5.72 -13.63
N GLY A 125 4.71 6.16 -13.99
CA GLY A 125 3.53 5.94 -13.15
C GLY A 125 3.29 4.48 -12.77
N GLY A 126 3.54 3.54 -13.67
CA GLY A 126 3.42 2.11 -13.40
C GLY A 126 4.46 1.61 -12.38
N ASN A 127 5.71 2.09 -12.47
CA ASN A 127 6.73 1.72 -11.50
C ASN A 127 6.51 2.38 -10.14
N GLN A 128 6.03 3.63 -10.10
CA GLN A 128 5.57 4.27 -8.86
C GLN A 128 4.49 3.45 -8.17
N GLN A 129 3.50 2.94 -8.91
CA GLN A 129 2.43 2.11 -8.37
C GLN A 129 2.96 0.79 -7.80
N LYS A 130 3.94 0.17 -8.47
CA LYS A 130 4.60 -1.03 -7.95
C LYS A 130 5.37 -0.77 -6.66
N VAL A 131 5.98 0.42 -6.51
CA VAL A 131 6.61 0.84 -5.23
C VAL A 131 5.56 0.97 -4.13
N VAL A 132 4.39 1.59 -4.41
CA VAL A 132 3.28 1.68 -3.43
C VAL A 132 2.79 0.31 -3.03
N LEU A 133 2.59 -0.60 -4.00
CA LEU A 133 2.19 -1.98 -3.70
C LEU A 133 3.25 -2.70 -2.86
N SER A 134 4.54 -2.55 -3.19
CA SER A 134 5.65 -3.12 -2.43
C SER A 134 5.65 -2.65 -0.97
N LYS A 135 5.46 -1.34 -0.74
CA LYS A 135 5.34 -0.74 0.58
C LYS A 135 4.28 -1.43 1.44
N TRP A 136 3.10 -1.63 0.86
CA TRP A 136 1.99 -2.23 1.60
C TRP A 136 2.13 -3.75 1.73
N LEU A 137 2.62 -4.45 0.72
CA LEU A 137 2.88 -5.89 0.81
C LEU A 137 4.00 -6.20 1.81
N MET A 138 4.93 -5.27 2.05
CA MET A 138 5.96 -5.42 3.07
C MET A 138 5.40 -5.43 4.50
N THR A 139 4.20 -4.88 4.74
CA THR A 139 3.52 -4.99 6.05
C THR A 139 2.94 -6.39 6.30
N ASP A 140 2.90 -7.27 5.28
CA ASP A 140 2.29 -8.61 5.33
C ASP A 140 0.80 -8.55 5.70
N PRO A 141 -0.02 -7.82 4.91
CA PRO A 141 -1.40 -7.55 5.28
C PRO A 141 -2.29 -8.77 5.10
N LYS A 142 -3.31 -8.88 5.95
CA LYS A 142 -4.41 -9.86 5.82
C LYS A 142 -5.47 -9.39 4.82
N VAL A 143 -5.67 -8.09 4.71
CA VAL A 143 -6.62 -7.44 3.81
C VAL A 143 -5.94 -6.27 3.11
N LEU A 144 -5.93 -6.30 1.79
CA LEU A 144 -5.41 -5.23 0.96
C LEU A 144 -6.58 -4.49 0.29
N ILE A 145 -6.73 -3.22 0.62
CA ILE A 145 -7.72 -2.33 0.00
C ILE A 145 -7.04 -1.61 -1.15
N LEU A 146 -7.62 -1.71 -2.35
CA LEU A 146 -7.10 -1.09 -3.57
C LEU A 146 -8.10 -0.05 -4.08
N ASP A 147 -7.74 1.23 -4.02
CA ASP A 147 -8.57 2.34 -4.51
C ASP A 147 -8.01 2.83 -5.84
N GLU A 148 -8.69 2.49 -6.94
CA GLU A 148 -8.31 2.82 -8.31
C GLU A 148 -6.81 2.54 -8.61
N PRO A 149 -6.29 1.32 -8.34
CA PRO A 149 -4.84 1.04 -8.33
C PRO A 149 -4.16 1.20 -9.70
N THR A 150 -4.95 1.38 -10.76
CA THR A 150 -4.45 1.55 -12.13
C THR A 150 -4.73 2.93 -12.71
N ARG A 151 -5.16 3.90 -11.89
CA ARG A 151 -5.42 5.26 -12.35
C ARG A 151 -4.15 5.97 -12.79
N GLY A 152 -4.21 6.62 -13.97
CA GLY A 152 -3.08 7.39 -14.51
C GLY A 152 -1.85 6.55 -14.86
N ILE A 153 -2.05 5.29 -15.25
CA ILE A 153 -1.02 4.36 -15.66
C ILE A 153 -1.29 3.95 -17.12
N ASP A 154 -0.23 3.71 -17.89
CA ASP A 154 -0.33 3.19 -19.26
C ASP A 154 -0.89 1.76 -19.30
N PHE A 155 -1.38 1.36 -20.48
CA PHE A 155 -2.08 0.08 -20.64
C PHE A 155 -1.20 -1.14 -20.30
N GLY A 156 0.08 -1.12 -20.68
CA GLY A 156 0.99 -2.24 -20.39
C GLY A 156 1.23 -2.41 -18.90
N ALA A 157 1.47 -1.29 -18.18
CA ALA A 157 1.65 -1.32 -16.74
C ALA A 157 0.37 -1.71 -15.97
N LYS A 158 -0.83 -1.38 -16.49
CA LYS A 158 -2.10 -1.85 -15.90
C LYS A 158 -2.17 -3.38 -15.88
N TYR A 159 -1.83 -4.01 -16.99
CA TYR A 159 -1.83 -5.47 -17.07
C TYR A 159 -0.87 -6.10 -16.05
N GLU A 160 0.35 -5.55 -15.93
CA GLU A 160 1.33 -6.03 -14.95
C GLU A 160 0.81 -5.91 -13.51
N ILE A 161 0.10 -4.81 -13.17
CA ILE A 161 -0.50 -4.62 -11.84
C ILE A 161 -1.63 -5.61 -11.59
N TYR A 162 -2.50 -5.89 -12.57
CA TYR A 162 -3.52 -6.91 -12.42
C TYR A 162 -2.94 -8.31 -12.22
N CYS A 163 -1.83 -8.66 -12.88
CA CYS A 163 -1.13 -9.91 -12.63
C CYS A 163 -0.64 -9.99 -11.18
N ILE A 164 -0.03 -8.92 -10.66
CA ILE A 164 0.45 -8.85 -9.27
C ILE A 164 -0.70 -9.01 -8.25
N ILE A 165 -1.88 -8.45 -8.53
CA ILE A 165 -3.05 -8.55 -7.64
C ILE A 165 -3.61 -9.99 -7.60
N ASN A 166 -3.44 -10.75 -8.67
CA ASN A 166 -3.95 -12.12 -8.78
C ASN A 166 -2.96 -13.20 -8.31
N GLU A 167 -1.72 -12.85 -7.99
CA GLU A 167 -0.71 -13.73 -7.36
C GLU A 167 -0.86 -13.80 -5.84
#